data_b1cfd2fd5ebeddf43244158033c318b4
#
_entry.id   b1cfd2fd5ebeddf43244158033c318b4
#
_cell.length_a   1.000
_cell.length_b   1.000
_cell.length_c   1.000
_cell.angle_alpha   90.00
_cell.angle_beta   90.00
_cell.angle_gamma   90.00
#
_symmetry.space_group_name_H-M   'P 1'
#
loop_
_entity.id
_entity.type
_entity.pdbx_description
1 polymer ?
#
loop_
_entity_poly.entity_id
_entity_poly.type
_entity_poly.pdbx_seq_one_letter_code
_entity_poly.pdbx_strand_id
1 'polypeptide(L)' 'MAGNPEQFVVYKDSAGEFRWRLFAQNGKVIADSGEGYKNRGDCVHGTRLVASIAAVAAIWDADNEKWIE' A
#
# COMPACT_ATOMS: atom_id res chain seq x y z
N MET A 1 -5.46 21.24 2.48
CA MET A 1 -4.71 20.30 3.23
C MET A 1 -5.05 18.89 2.80
N ALA A 2 -4.21 18.04 3.12
CA ALA A 2 -4.46 16.66 2.80
C ALA A 2 -5.74 16.20 3.44
N GLY A 3 -6.37 15.21 2.87
CA GLY A 3 -7.57 14.68 3.40
C GLY A 3 -7.34 13.93 4.70
N ASN A 4 -7.84 12.73 4.74
CA ASN A 4 -7.75 11.91 5.96
C ASN A 4 -6.31 11.58 6.27
N PRO A 5 -5.96 11.53 7.56
CA PRO A 5 -4.63 11.06 7.95
C PRO A 5 -4.36 9.65 7.42
N GLU A 6 -5.36 8.77 7.46
CA GLU A 6 -5.22 7.42 6.93
C GLU A 6 -5.58 7.46 5.46
N GLN A 7 -4.58 7.32 4.60
CA GLN A 7 -4.83 7.46 3.19
C GLN A 7 -3.75 6.79 2.36
N PHE A 8 -4.15 6.35 1.18
CA PHE A 8 -3.20 6.02 0.14
C PHE A 8 -2.89 7.31 -0.62
N VAL A 9 -1.62 7.54 -0.88
CA VAL A 9 -1.19 8.65 -1.71
C VAL A 9 -0.55 8.07 -2.95
N VAL A 10 -1.10 8.39 -4.12
CA VAL A 10 -0.55 7.97 -5.40
C VAL A 10 0.32 9.11 -5.92
N TYR A 11 1.52 8.78 -6.34
CA TYR A 11 2.47 9.79 -6.82
C TYR A 11 3.28 9.21 -7.98
N LYS A 12 3.92 10.08 -8.73
CA LYS A 12 4.82 9.67 -9.81
C LYS A 12 6.24 9.78 -9.31
N ASP A 13 7.02 8.71 -9.48
CA ASP A 13 8.40 8.69 -9.02
C ASP A 13 9.34 9.32 -10.05
N SER A 14 10.62 9.34 -9.74
CA SER A 14 11.62 9.99 -10.61
C SER A 14 11.81 9.24 -11.92
N ALA A 15 11.41 7.98 -11.98
CA ALA A 15 11.47 7.20 -13.22
C ALA A 15 10.23 7.38 -14.08
N GLY A 16 9.27 8.18 -13.62
CA GLY A 16 8.04 8.42 -14.35
C GLY A 16 6.98 7.37 -14.15
N GLU A 17 7.14 6.53 -13.15
CA GLU A 17 6.16 5.48 -12.86
C GLU A 17 5.33 5.87 -11.65
N PHE A 18 4.10 5.35 -11.61
CA PHE A 18 3.20 5.64 -10.51
C PHE A 18 3.42 4.67 -9.37
N ARG A 19 3.40 5.20 -8.15
CA ARG A 19 3.56 4.43 -6.94
C ARG A 19 2.56 4.90 -5.92
N TRP A 20 2.39 4.12 -4.86
CA TRP A 20 1.51 4.54 -3.77
C TRP A 20 2.20 4.29 -2.43
N ARG A 21 1.80 5.10 -1.46
CA ARG A 21 2.16 4.93 -0.06
C ARG A 21 0.89 4.96 0.76
N LEU A 22 0.87 4.15 1.80
CA LEU A 22 -0.25 4.14 2.73
C LEU A 22 0.22 4.77 4.03
N PHE A 23 -0.48 5.81 4.46
CA PHE A 23 -0.14 6.56 5.66
C PHE A 23 -1.06 6.17 6.80
N ALA A 24 -0.48 5.99 7.99
CA ALA A 24 -1.24 5.78 9.20
C ALA A 24 -1.77 7.11 9.71
N GLN A 25 -2.61 7.03 10.72
CA GLN A 25 -3.24 8.22 11.31
C GLN A 25 -2.22 9.24 11.81
N ASN A 26 -1.07 8.78 12.29
CA ASN A 26 -0.03 9.67 12.79
C ASN A 26 0.86 10.23 11.67
N GLY A 27 0.51 9.98 10.41
CA GLY A 27 1.25 10.50 9.27
C GLY A 27 2.45 9.67 8.85
N LYS A 28 2.67 8.54 9.46
CA LYS A 28 3.80 7.69 9.12
C LYS A 28 3.43 6.72 7.99
N VAL A 29 4.39 6.44 7.12
CA VAL A 29 4.21 5.46 6.05
C VAL A 29 4.25 4.08 6.66
N ILE A 30 3.18 3.31 6.47
CA ILE A 30 3.11 1.94 6.99
C ILE A 30 3.18 0.90 5.88
N ALA A 31 3.02 1.31 4.63
CA ALA A 31 3.13 0.40 3.50
C ALA A 31 3.37 1.22 2.25
N ASP A 32 3.97 0.60 1.24
CA ASP A 32 4.10 1.24 -0.06
C ASP A 32 4.02 0.17 -1.14
N SER A 33 3.89 0.63 -2.38
CA SER A 33 3.84 -0.29 -3.51
C SER A 33 5.23 -0.88 -3.73
N GLY A 34 5.29 -2.18 -3.95
CA GLY A 34 6.55 -2.84 -4.21
C GLY A 34 7.05 -2.62 -5.62
N GLU A 35 6.22 -2.07 -6.49
CA GLU A 35 6.58 -1.86 -7.88
C GLU A 35 6.06 -0.52 -8.37
N GLY A 36 6.60 -0.07 -9.50
CA GLY A 36 6.09 1.09 -10.19
C GLY A 36 5.11 0.66 -11.26
N TYR A 37 4.05 1.45 -11.44
CA TYR A 37 3.02 1.20 -12.45
C TYR A 37 3.18 2.19 -13.56
N LYS A 38 2.96 1.76 -14.80
CA LYS A 38 3.06 2.65 -15.95
C LYS A 38 1.85 3.54 -16.07
N ASN A 39 0.70 3.07 -15.59
CA ASN A 39 -0.55 3.81 -15.67
C ASN A 39 -1.05 4.16 -14.29
N ARG A 40 -1.58 5.36 -14.15
CA ARG A 40 -2.19 5.78 -12.88
C ARG A 40 -3.33 4.85 -12.49
N GLY A 41 -4.15 4.46 -13.46
CA GLY A 41 -5.29 3.59 -13.18
C GLY A 41 -4.88 2.26 -12.58
N ASP A 42 -3.78 1.68 -13.07
CA ASP A 42 -3.29 0.42 -12.53
C ASP A 42 -2.79 0.60 -11.11
N CYS A 43 -2.16 1.72 -10.82
CA CYS A 43 -1.70 2.01 -9.47
C CYS A 43 -2.87 2.17 -8.50
N VAL A 44 -3.90 2.90 -8.92
CA VAL A 44 -5.10 3.07 -8.11
C VAL A 44 -5.78 1.71 -7.88
N HIS A 45 -5.84 0.88 -8.92
CA HIS A 45 -6.39 -0.47 -8.77
C HIS A 45 -5.61 -1.25 -7.72
N GLY A 46 -4.29 -1.10 -7.71
CA GLY A 46 -3.45 -1.74 -6.70
C GLY A 46 -3.81 -1.32 -5.28
N THR A 47 -4.09 -0.03 -5.07
CA THR A 47 -4.49 0.43 -3.73
C THR A 47 -5.81 -0.19 -3.31
N ARG A 48 -6.76 -0.32 -4.25
CA ARG A 48 -8.06 -0.90 -3.93
C ARG A 48 -7.94 -2.38 -3.61
N LEU A 49 -7.05 -3.07 -4.31
CA LEU A 49 -6.80 -4.48 -4.05
C LEU A 49 -6.22 -4.66 -2.65
N VAL A 50 -5.23 -3.84 -2.28
CA VAL A 50 -4.65 -3.90 -0.95
C VAL A 50 -5.73 -3.63 0.10
N ALA A 51 -6.55 -2.60 -0.12
CA ALA A 51 -7.59 -2.23 0.83
C ALA A 51 -8.59 -3.37 1.01
N SER A 52 -8.87 -4.13 -0.05
CA SER A 52 -9.88 -5.18 0.04
C SER A 52 -9.38 -6.44 0.75
N ILE A 53 -8.07 -6.70 0.73
CA ILE A 53 -7.56 -7.94 1.31
C ILE A 53 -6.78 -7.72 2.60
N ALA A 54 -6.35 -6.50 2.89
CA ALA A 54 -5.48 -6.26 4.05
C ALA A 54 -6.13 -6.68 5.37
N ALA A 55 -7.43 -6.47 5.51
CA ALA A 55 -8.11 -6.77 6.75
C ALA A 55 -8.32 -8.27 6.97
N VAL A 56 -8.24 -9.07 5.90
CA VAL A 56 -8.53 -10.51 6.00
C VAL A 56 -7.31 -11.37 5.71
N ALA A 57 -6.21 -10.76 5.28
CA ALA A 57 -5.01 -11.51 4.95
C ALA A 57 -4.45 -12.17 6.20
N ALA A 58 -4.10 -13.44 6.09
CA ALA A 58 -3.48 -14.17 7.18
C ALA A 58 -2.02 -13.76 7.28
N ILE A 59 -1.44 -14.02 8.43
CA ILE A 59 -0.04 -13.66 8.70
C ILE A 59 0.76 -14.95 8.81
N TRP A 60 1.76 -15.06 7.97
CA TRP A 60 2.67 -16.19 7.99
C TRP A 60 3.98 -15.77 8.66
N ASP A 61 4.40 -16.51 9.66
CA ASP A 61 5.68 -16.30 10.32
C ASP A 61 6.71 -17.18 9.63
N ALA A 62 7.48 -16.58 8.74
CA ALA A 62 8.44 -17.33 7.94
C ALA A 62 9.60 -17.87 8.78
N ASP A 63 9.86 -17.24 9.91
CA ASP A 63 10.95 -17.63 10.78
C ASP A 63 10.64 -18.92 11.50
N ASN A 64 9.41 -19.04 12.00
CA ASN A 64 8.96 -20.23 12.73
C ASN A 64 8.13 -21.15 11.87
N GLU A 65 7.88 -20.79 10.63
CA GLU A 65 7.14 -21.58 9.64
C GLU A 65 5.77 -21.97 10.16
N LYS A 66 5.02 -20.96 10.57
CA LYS A 66 3.66 -21.20 11.05
C LYS A 66 2.80 -19.96 10.86
N TRP A 67 1.49 -20.16 10.89
CA TRP A 67 0.54 -19.08 10.80
C TRP A 67 0.39 -18.40 12.16
N ILE A 68 0.24 -17.08 12.13
CA ILE A 68 -0.01 -16.29 13.32
C ILE A 68 -1.51 -16.02 13.38
N GLU A 69 -2.09 -16.25 14.53
CA GLU A 69 -3.53 -16.03 14.72
C GLU A 69 -3.89 -14.60 15.02
#